data_71f377981934750419068eb06666390d
#
_entry.id   71f377981934750419068eb06666390d
#
_cell.length_a   1.000
_cell.length_b   1.000
_cell.length_c   1.000
_cell.angle_alpha   90.00
_cell.angle_beta   90.00
_cell.angle_gamma   90.00
#
_symmetry.space_group_name_H-M   'P 1'
#
loop_
_entity.id
_entity.type
_entity.pdbx_description
1 polymer ?
#
loop_
_entity_poly.entity_id
_entity_poly.type
_entity_poly.pdbx_seq_one_letter_code
_entity_poly.pdbx_strand_id
1 'polypeptide(L)'
;MRLVSALLAGLAFTLSSMSAQAEVRFGIMNESYPPFFAKDASGKWQGWEIDMMDAVCEQMKEKCSIVELSWDGLIPALQSKKFDVIWSSMSNTAERSKIIDFTDKYYNTPSTLIGPKDQKTGATADDVKGKTIGIQVSTIQSEYYKKYFAKVADEKTYQTLDEAFQDLAAGRIDYVFGDSLALDAFLKSDSGKDCCAKMGDVADDKEVLGAGVSGGLRKEDTELKAKLNAAIAAVRASGKYDEITKKYFSFDIYGAK
;
A
#
# COMPACT_ATOMS: atom_id res chain seq x y z
N MET A 1 -55.54 65.27 -0.53
CA MET A 1 -55.35 63.85 -0.13
C MET A 1 -54.57 63.14 -1.22
N ARG A 2 -53.30 62.89 -1.03
CA ARG A 2 -52.45 62.17 -1.99
C ARG A 2 -51.96 60.91 -1.27
N LEU A 3 -52.38 59.73 -1.76
CA LEU A 3 -51.92 58.43 -1.31
C LEU A 3 -50.58 58.17 -1.96
N VAL A 4 -49.56 57.88 -1.12
CA VAL A 4 -48.24 57.38 -1.53
C VAL A 4 -48.24 55.90 -1.31
N SER A 5 -48.19 55.08 -2.39
CA SER A 5 -48.04 53.67 -2.37
C SER A 5 -46.54 53.33 -2.32
N ALA A 6 -46.07 52.77 -1.24
CA ALA A 6 -44.69 52.24 -1.11
C ALA A 6 -44.64 50.80 -1.62
N LEU A 7 -43.89 50.58 -2.73
CA LEU A 7 -43.51 49.22 -3.19
C LEU A 7 -42.30 48.73 -2.37
N LEU A 8 -42.50 47.68 -1.57
CA LEU A 8 -41.42 46.89 -0.95
C LEU A 8 -40.96 45.85 -1.96
N ALA A 9 -39.80 46.08 -2.58
CA ALA A 9 -39.11 45.06 -3.38
C ALA A 9 -38.33 44.10 -2.42
N GLY A 10 -38.87 42.91 -2.22
CA GLY A 10 -38.18 41.85 -1.47
C GLY A 10 -37.01 41.28 -2.28
N LEU A 11 -35.79 41.55 -1.85
CA LEU A 11 -34.56 40.93 -2.40
C LEU A 11 -34.41 39.53 -1.81
N ALA A 12 -34.77 38.49 -2.58
CA ALA A 12 -34.54 37.12 -2.21
C ALA A 12 -33.05 36.78 -2.39
N PHE A 13 -32.29 36.77 -1.30
CA PHE A 13 -30.92 36.26 -1.28
C PHE A 13 -30.97 34.72 -1.39
N THR A 14 -30.70 34.19 -2.57
CA THR A 14 -30.44 32.76 -2.74
C THR A 14 -29.06 32.46 -2.18
N LEU A 15 -28.99 31.92 -0.96
CA LEU A 15 -27.80 31.30 -0.40
C LEU A 15 -27.49 30.03 -1.22
N SER A 16 -26.62 30.16 -2.22
CA SER A 16 -25.98 29.03 -2.86
C SER A 16 -25.09 28.35 -1.83
N SER A 17 -25.56 27.24 -1.26
CA SER A 17 -24.74 26.39 -0.46
C SER A 17 -23.61 25.86 -1.35
N MET A 18 -22.43 26.49 -1.30
CA MET A 18 -21.21 25.87 -1.80
C MET A 18 -20.96 24.65 -0.91
N SER A 19 -21.33 23.46 -1.40
CA SER A 19 -20.85 22.22 -0.82
C SER A 19 -19.33 22.32 -0.84
N ALA A 20 -18.71 22.53 0.31
CA ALA A 20 -17.29 22.31 0.46
C ALA A 20 -17.07 20.82 0.17
N GLN A 21 -16.51 20.53 -1.00
CA GLN A 21 -16.15 19.16 -1.39
C GLN A 21 -15.07 18.73 -0.41
N ALA A 22 -15.43 17.79 0.47
CA ALA A 22 -14.52 17.30 1.48
C ALA A 22 -13.34 16.60 0.76
N GLU A 23 -12.13 17.02 1.08
CA GLU A 23 -10.92 16.41 0.56
C GLU A 23 -10.69 15.07 1.24
N VAL A 24 -10.48 14.00 0.47
CA VAL A 24 -10.11 12.68 0.98
C VAL A 24 -8.60 12.60 1.09
N ARG A 25 -8.10 12.37 2.30
CA ARG A 25 -6.67 12.31 2.59
C ARG A 25 -6.20 10.86 2.60
N PHE A 26 -5.22 10.55 1.76
CA PHE A 26 -4.62 9.24 1.61
C PHE A 26 -3.29 9.19 2.36
N GLY A 27 -3.18 8.30 3.36
CA GLY A 27 -1.94 8.04 4.08
C GLY A 27 -1.08 7.03 3.33
N ILE A 28 0.15 7.43 2.99
CA ILE A 28 1.15 6.55 2.40
C ILE A 28 2.43 6.56 3.24
N MET A 29 3.20 5.49 3.19
CA MET A 29 4.50 5.51 3.83
C MET A 29 5.45 6.45 3.09
N ASN A 30 6.31 7.13 3.84
CA ASN A 30 7.23 8.15 3.32
C ASN A 30 8.49 7.57 2.66
N GLU A 31 8.59 6.25 2.59
CA GLU A 31 9.67 5.51 1.94
C GLU A 31 9.30 5.18 0.49
N SER A 32 10.32 5.07 -0.37
CA SER A 32 10.11 4.56 -1.72
C SER A 32 9.77 3.08 -1.71
N TYR A 33 8.74 2.70 -2.45
CA TYR A 33 8.30 1.31 -2.60
C TYR A 33 7.99 0.99 -4.08
N PRO A 34 9.01 1.06 -4.95
CA PRO A 34 8.81 0.84 -6.37
C PRO A 34 8.42 -0.63 -6.65
N PRO A 35 7.60 -0.88 -7.68
CA PRO A 35 7.04 0.07 -8.64
C PRO A 35 5.71 0.70 -8.21
N PHE A 36 5.28 0.50 -6.96
CA PHE A 36 3.99 0.96 -6.46
C PHE A 36 3.96 2.46 -6.21
N PHE A 37 4.95 3.00 -5.51
CA PHE A 37 5.13 4.45 -5.31
C PHE A 37 6.59 4.80 -5.00
N ALA A 38 7.03 5.91 -5.56
CA ALA A 38 8.33 6.53 -5.31
C ALA A 38 8.26 8.01 -5.65
N LYS A 39 9.15 8.82 -5.11
CA LYS A 39 9.27 10.23 -5.52
C LYS A 39 10.18 10.35 -6.74
N ASP A 40 9.76 11.15 -7.70
CA ASP A 40 10.62 11.56 -8.81
C ASP A 40 11.67 12.60 -8.35
N ALA A 41 12.53 13.05 -9.27
CA ALA A 41 13.56 14.04 -9.00
C ALA A 41 13.00 15.41 -8.55
N SER A 42 11.73 15.71 -8.80
CA SER A 42 11.02 16.92 -8.35
C SER A 42 10.38 16.75 -6.97
N GLY A 43 10.41 15.55 -6.39
CA GLY A 43 9.75 15.20 -5.15
C GLY A 43 8.28 14.82 -5.29
N LYS A 44 7.76 14.69 -6.52
CA LYS A 44 6.38 14.28 -6.79
C LYS A 44 6.25 12.76 -6.71
N TRP A 45 5.21 12.30 -6.04
CA TRP A 45 4.86 10.88 -5.99
C TRP A 45 4.42 10.36 -7.36
N GLN A 46 4.91 9.19 -7.73
CA GLN A 46 4.57 8.45 -8.94
C GLN A 46 4.63 6.95 -8.66
N GLY A 47 4.01 6.15 -9.51
CA GLY A 47 3.99 4.69 -9.42
C GLY A 47 2.60 4.13 -9.63
N TRP A 48 2.51 2.80 -9.67
CA TRP A 48 1.25 2.12 -9.96
C TRP A 48 0.13 2.48 -8.97
N GLU A 49 0.46 2.51 -7.69
CA GLU A 49 -0.52 2.75 -6.63
C GLU A 49 -0.96 4.23 -6.59
N ILE A 50 -0.08 5.14 -7.02
CA ILE A 50 -0.41 6.56 -7.19
C ILE A 50 -1.36 6.74 -8.38
N ASP A 51 -1.05 6.16 -9.55
CA ASP A 51 -1.94 6.20 -10.72
C ASP A 51 -3.31 5.57 -10.41
N MET A 52 -3.33 4.50 -9.61
CA MET A 52 -4.58 3.87 -9.17
C MET A 52 -5.38 4.75 -8.20
N MET A 53 -4.71 5.42 -7.26
CA MET A 53 -5.32 6.40 -6.35
C MET A 53 -5.97 7.54 -7.15
N ASP A 54 -5.24 8.11 -8.11
CA ASP A 54 -5.75 9.20 -8.94
C ASP A 54 -7.00 8.77 -9.72
N ALA A 55 -6.98 7.56 -10.31
CA ALA A 55 -8.13 7.01 -11.02
C ALA A 55 -9.35 6.77 -10.11
N VAL A 56 -9.12 6.30 -8.86
CA VAL A 56 -10.18 6.12 -7.86
C VAL A 56 -10.75 7.48 -7.44
N CYS A 57 -9.91 8.48 -7.21
CA CYS A 57 -10.34 9.84 -6.87
C CYS A 57 -11.18 10.49 -7.98
N GLU A 58 -10.77 10.29 -9.24
CA GLU A 58 -11.54 10.73 -10.41
C GLU A 58 -12.93 10.10 -10.46
N GLN A 59 -13.03 8.79 -10.22
CA GLN A 59 -14.32 8.07 -10.17
C GLN A 59 -15.20 8.55 -9.02
N MET A 60 -14.62 8.82 -7.86
CA MET A 60 -15.35 9.38 -6.71
C MET A 60 -15.77 10.84 -6.93
N LYS A 61 -15.16 11.55 -7.88
CA LYS A 61 -15.29 13.00 -8.09
C LYS A 61 -14.93 13.81 -6.84
N GLU A 62 -13.96 13.33 -6.08
CA GLU A 62 -13.47 13.96 -4.86
C GLU A 62 -12.08 14.55 -5.08
N LYS A 63 -11.77 15.61 -4.33
CA LYS A 63 -10.39 16.05 -4.17
C LYS A 63 -9.65 15.07 -3.28
N CYS A 64 -8.43 14.71 -3.68
CA CYS A 64 -7.57 13.84 -2.88
C CYS A 64 -6.23 14.49 -2.61
N SER A 65 -5.66 14.17 -1.46
CA SER A 65 -4.30 14.57 -1.09
C SER A 65 -3.56 13.43 -0.40
N ILE A 66 -2.24 13.52 -0.38
CA ILE A 66 -1.35 12.54 0.23
C ILE A 66 -0.85 13.08 1.57
N VAL A 67 -0.88 12.21 2.60
CA VAL A 67 -0.26 12.43 3.91
C VAL A 67 0.82 11.36 4.11
N GLU A 68 2.05 11.79 4.32
CA GLU A 68 3.21 10.92 4.46
C GLU A 68 3.50 10.58 5.91
N LEU A 69 3.82 9.31 6.20
CA LEU A 69 4.14 8.81 7.54
C LEU A 69 5.09 7.62 7.45
N SER A 70 5.70 7.22 8.58
CA SER A 70 6.37 5.93 8.64
C SER A 70 5.35 4.79 8.50
N TRP A 71 5.78 3.65 7.98
CA TRP A 71 4.93 2.47 7.79
C TRP A 71 4.20 2.05 9.05
N ASP A 72 4.92 1.90 10.16
CA ASP A 72 4.39 1.50 11.46
C ASP A 72 3.45 2.55 12.08
N GLY A 73 3.54 3.79 11.65
CA GLY A 73 2.69 4.90 12.07
C GLY A 73 1.32 4.97 11.37
N LEU A 74 1.11 4.25 10.26
CA LEU A 74 -0.11 4.42 9.43
C LEU A 74 -1.40 4.06 10.17
N ILE A 75 -1.50 2.90 10.81
CA ILE A 75 -2.71 2.49 11.54
C ILE A 75 -3.02 3.43 12.71
N PRO A 76 -2.07 3.76 13.61
CA PRO A 76 -2.32 4.73 14.67
C PRO A 76 -2.74 6.12 14.16
N ALA A 77 -2.17 6.58 13.04
CA ALA A 77 -2.51 7.87 12.45
C ALA A 77 -3.90 7.87 11.81
N LEU A 78 -4.32 6.78 11.16
CA LEU A 78 -5.68 6.59 10.69
C LEU A 78 -6.69 6.67 11.85
N GLN A 79 -6.44 5.95 12.94
CA GLN A 79 -7.30 5.97 14.13
C GLN A 79 -7.39 7.36 14.76
N SER A 80 -6.30 8.13 14.75
CA SER A 80 -6.26 9.52 15.23
C SER A 80 -6.73 10.56 14.19
N LYS A 81 -7.32 10.12 13.08
CA LYS A 81 -7.93 10.96 12.03
C LYS A 81 -6.97 11.94 11.35
N LYS A 82 -5.67 11.61 11.30
CA LYS A 82 -4.69 12.40 10.55
C LYS A 82 -4.93 12.35 9.05
N PHE A 83 -5.48 11.26 8.56
CA PHE A 83 -5.95 11.04 7.19
C PHE A 83 -7.14 10.07 7.21
N ASP A 84 -7.67 9.73 6.02
CA ASP A 84 -8.96 9.04 5.91
C ASP A 84 -8.84 7.63 5.34
N VAL A 85 -7.80 7.36 4.53
CA VAL A 85 -7.57 6.06 3.90
C VAL A 85 -6.08 5.72 3.97
N ILE A 86 -5.70 4.54 4.44
CA ILE A 86 -4.36 3.98 4.21
C ILE A 86 -4.32 3.48 2.77
N TRP A 87 -3.37 4.00 1.97
CA TRP A 87 -3.16 3.59 0.58
C TRP A 87 -1.68 3.39 0.35
N SER A 88 -1.16 2.28 0.87
CA SER A 88 0.28 2.06 1.04
C SER A 88 0.63 0.59 1.02
N SER A 89 0.16 -0.14 0.01
CA SER A 89 0.45 -1.56 -0.16
C SER A 89 0.10 -2.43 1.06
N MET A 90 -0.95 -2.03 1.81
CA MET A 90 -1.32 -2.72 3.04
C MET A 90 -2.22 -3.92 2.78
N SER A 91 -1.74 -5.13 3.12
CA SER A 91 -2.53 -6.35 3.03
C SER A 91 -3.66 -6.37 4.06
N ASN A 92 -4.85 -6.80 3.61
CA ASN A 92 -6.00 -7.07 4.47
C ASN A 92 -5.79 -8.42 5.17
N THR A 93 -5.43 -8.39 6.44
CA THR A 93 -5.29 -9.58 7.30
C THR A 93 -6.33 -9.62 8.39
N ALA A 94 -6.59 -10.83 8.93
CA ALA A 94 -7.51 -11.00 10.05
C ALA A 94 -7.11 -10.17 11.27
N GLU A 95 -5.81 -10.06 11.57
CA GLU A 95 -5.32 -9.28 12.71
C GLU A 95 -5.57 -7.77 12.52
N ARG A 96 -5.23 -7.22 11.35
CA ARG A 96 -5.48 -5.81 11.03
C ARG A 96 -6.97 -5.48 11.02
N SER A 97 -7.80 -6.42 10.55
CA SER A 97 -9.27 -6.28 10.50
C SER A 97 -9.94 -6.25 11.88
N LYS A 98 -9.24 -6.66 12.94
CA LYS A 98 -9.71 -6.44 14.33
C LYS A 98 -9.69 -4.95 14.71
N ILE A 99 -8.80 -4.16 14.12
CA ILE A 99 -8.50 -2.78 14.49
C ILE A 99 -9.09 -1.78 13.50
N ILE A 100 -8.93 -2.01 12.20
CA ILE A 100 -9.41 -1.17 11.10
C ILE A 100 -10.30 -1.97 10.16
N ASP A 101 -10.94 -1.30 9.21
CA ASP A 101 -11.68 -1.94 8.11
C ASP A 101 -10.92 -1.78 6.79
N PHE A 102 -11.33 -2.51 5.76
CA PHE A 102 -10.66 -2.52 4.47
C PHE A 102 -11.64 -2.39 3.31
N THR A 103 -11.19 -1.79 2.21
CA THR A 103 -11.88 -1.86 0.92
C THR A 103 -11.81 -3.29 0.35
N ASP A 104 -12.49 -3.51 -0.77
CA ASP A 104 -12.18 -4.63 -1.64
C ASP A 104 -10.70 -4.54 -2.07
N LYS A 105 -10.08 -5.70 -2.29
CA LYS A 105 -8.68 -5.71 -2.72
C LYS A 105 -8.53 -5.04 -4.09
N TYR A 106 -7.39 -4.40 -4.33
CA TYR A 106 -7.07 -3.85 -5.64
C TYR A 106 -5.81 -4.48 -6.27
N TYR A 107 -4.98 -5.21 -5.52
CA TYR A 107 -3.97 -6.12 -6.07
C TYR A 107 -3.56 -7.21 -5.08
N ASN A 108 -2.73 -8.18 -5.52
CA ASN A 108 -2.13 -9.20 -4.67
C ASN A 108 -0.82 -9.70 -5.26
N THR A 109 0.19 -9.85 -4.42
CA THR A 109 1.52 -10.31 -4.80
C THR A 109 2.05 -11.31 -3.78
N PRO A 110 2.89 -12.27 -4.19
CA PRO A 110 3.51 -13.21 -3.26
C PRO A 110 4.48 -12.52 -2.29
N SER A 111 4.71 -13.13 -1.15
CA SER A 111 5.84 -12.81 -0.28
C SER A 111 7.05 -13.67 -0.65
N THR A 112 8.21 -13.07 -0.73
CA THR A 112 9.42 -13.63 -1.36
C THR A 112 10.63 -13.41 -0.46
N LEU A 113 11.57 -14.37 -0.50
CA LEU A 113 12.94 -14.22 0.01
C LEU A 113 13.89 -13.87 -1.14
N ILE A 114 14.78 -12.90 -0.90
CA ILE A 114 15.96 -12.64 -1.71
C ILE A 114 17.22 -12.83 -0.88
N GLY A 115 18.33 -13.18 -1.53
CA GLY A 115 19.60 -13.43 -0.88
C GLY A 115 20.77 -13.43 -1.86
N PRO A 116 21.99 -13.76 -1.40
CA PRO A 116 23.17 -13.82 -2.25
C PRO A 116 22.99 -14.78 -3.43
N LYS A 117 23.52 -14.42 -4.62
CA LYS A 117 23.40 -15.21 -5.86
C LYS A 117 24.00 -16.60 -5.80
N ASP A 118 25.01 -16.81 -4.96
CA ASP A 118 25.73 -18.08 -4.79
C ASP A 118 25.05 -19.03 -3.80
N GLN A 119 23.98 -18.57 -3.14
CA GLN A 119 23.20 -19.41 -2.24
C GLN A 119 22.24 -20.31 -3.02
N LYS A 120 21.97 -21.50 -2.44
CA LYS A 120 20.92 -22.38 -2.95
C LYS A 120 19.56 -21.70 -2.82
N THR A 121 18.78 -21.71 -3.89
CA THR A 121 17.41 -21.21 -3.88
C THR A 121 16.50 -22.07 -3.03
N GLY A 122 15.56 -21.45 -2.34
CA GLY A 122 14.54 -22.05 -1.49
C GLY A 122 13.95 -21.01 -0.55
N ALA A 123 12.74 -21.27 -0.07
CA ALA A 123 12.01 -20.40 0.83
C ALA A 123 11.22 -21.18 1.91
N THR A 124 11.69 -22.37 2.24
CA THR A 124 11.14 -23.20 3.30
C THR A 124 11.90 -23.02 4.61
N ALA A 125 11.37 -23.53 5.72
CA ALA A 125 12.04 -23.51 7.01
C ALA A 125 13.41 -24.22 6.98
N ASP A 126 13.57 -25.28 6.18
CA ASP A 126 14.84 -25.98 6.04
C ASP A 126 15.86 -25.15 5.24
N ASP A 127 15.42 -24.37 4.25
CA ASP A 127 16.30 -23.53 3.42
C ASP A 127 16.86 -22.34 4.21
N VAL A 128 16.11 -21.81 5.18
CA VAL A 128 16.51 -20.65 5.99
C VAL A 128 17.16 -21.02 7.32
N LYS A 129 17.33 -22.31 7.60
CA LYS A 129 17.86 -22.78 8.89
C LYS A 129 19.26 -22.22 9.19
N GLY A 130 19.40 -21.59 10.38
CA GLY A 130 20.66 -20.98 10.84
C GLY A 130 21.04 -19.70 10.09
N LYS A 131 20.08 -19.07 9.39
CA LYS A 131 20.25 -17.85 8.61
C LYS A 131 19.66 -16.65 9.34
N THR A 132 20.17 -15.47 9.04
CA THR A 132 19.62 -14.19 9.50
C THR A 132 18.76 -13.57 8.40
N ILE A 133 17.49 -13.34 8.71
CA ILE A 133 16.50 -12.77 7.78
C ILE A 133 16.17 -11.34 8.18
N GLY A 134 16.44 -10.38 7.27
CA GLY A 134 16.02 -9.00 7.42
C GLY A 134 14.55 -8.80 7.07
N ILE A 135 13.79 -8.18 7.96
CA ILE A 135 12.35 -8.00 7.80
C ILE A 135 11.96 -6.60 8.27
N GLN A 136 11.12 -5.91 7.52
CA GLN A 136 10.55 -4.65 7.95
C GLN A 136 9.54 -4.87 9.09
N VAL A 137 9.58 -4.03 10.11
CA VAL A 137 8.68 -4.10 11.28
C VAL A 137 7.21 -3.98 10.88
N SER A 138 6.31 -4.58 11.64
CA SER A 138 4.84 -4.46 11.49
C SER A 138 4.29 -4.96 10.14
N THR A 139 5.04 -5.83 9.45
CA THR A 139 4.64 -6.41 8.16
C THR A 139 4.02 -7.81 8.31
N ILE A 140 3.33 -8.26 7.27
CA ILE A 140 2.84 -9.64 7.18
C ILE A 140 4.00 -10.65 7.12
N GLN A 141 5.15 -10.24 6.61
CA GLN A 141 6.37 -11.05 6.58
C GLN A 141 6.92 -11.29 7.99
N SER A 142 6.85 -10.30 8.88
CA SER A 142 7.22 -10.49 10.29
C SER A 142 6.28 -11.50 10.97
N GLU A 143 4.98 -11.45 10.70
CA GLU A 143 4.04 -12.45 11.25
C GLU A 143 4.26 -13.85 10.65
N TYR A 144 4.57 -13.93 9.35
CA TYR A 144 4.93 -15.21 8.70
C TYR A 144 6.21 -15.79 9.30
N TYR A 145 7.24 -14.97 9.50
CA TYR A 145 8.47 -15.38 10.16
C TYR A 145 8.19 -15.95 11.54
N LYS A 146 7.42 -15.28 12.38
CA LYS A 146 7.05 -15.75 13.73
C LYS A 146 6.39 -17.14 13.70
N LYS A 147 5.52 -17.37 12.73
CA LYS A 147 4.77 -18.61 12.59
C LYS A 147 5.64 -19.78 12.06
N TYR A 148 6.50 -19.51 11.08
CA TYR A 148 7.16 -20.57 10.30
C TYR A 148 8.67 -20.62 10.44
N PHE A 149 9.36 -19.50 10.72
CA PHE A 149 10.82 -19.43 10.68
C PHE A 149 11.48 -19.17 12.03
N ALA A 150 10.76 -18.66 13.01
CA ALA A 150 11.34 -18.23 14.31
C ALA A 150 12.05 -19.34 15.11
N LYS A 151 11.79 -20.63 14.82
CA LYS A 151 12.46 -21.75 15.48
C LYS A 151 13.76 -22.17 14.80
N VAL A 152 14.02 -21.68 13.59
CA VAL A 152 15.11 -22.20 12.74
C VAL A 152 16.02 -21.11 12.20
N ALA A 153 15.60 -19.85 12.18
CA ALA A 153 16.33 -18.72 11.65
C ALA A 153 16.29 -17.55 12.63
N ASP A 154 17.24 -16.62 12.51
CA ASP A 154 17.27 -15.38 13.28
C ASP A 154 16.59 -14.23 12.53
N GLU A 155 15.77 -13.42 13.22
CA GLU A 155 15.17 -12.20 12.67
C GLU A 155 16.06 -10.99 12.96
N LYS A 156 16.30 -10.15 11.94
CA LYS A 156 16.78 -8.79 12.13
C LYS A 156 15.75 -7.83 11.59
N THR A 157 15.15 -7.03 12.49
CA THR A 157 14.10 -6.08 12.14
C THR A 157 14.67 -4.74 11.71
N TYR A 158 14.02 -4.10 10.73
CA TYR A 158 14.37 -2.81 10.17
C TYR A 158 13.15 -1.91 10.12
N GLN A 159 13.36 -0.59 10.20
CA GLN A 159 12.27 0.36 9.99
C GLN A 159 11.88 0.43 8.51
N THR A 160 12.85 0.30 7.61
CA THR A 160 12.65 0.37 6.16
C THR A 160 13.23 -0.85 5.45
N LEU A 161 12.70 -1.17 4.25
CA LEU A 161 13.31 -2.20 3.40
C LEU A 161 14.68 -1.75 2.87
N ASP A 162 14.89 -0.45 2.65
CA ASP A 162 16.19 0.06 2.17
C ASP A 162 17.32 -0.22 3.17
N GLU A 163 17.06 -0.13 4.47
CA GLU A 163 18.03 -0.52 5.51
C GLU A 163 18.37 -2.03 5.42
N ALA A 164 17.35 -2.88 5.23
CA ALA A 164 17.55 -4.31 5.06
C ALA A 164 18.33 -4.63 3.77
N PHE A 165 18.06 -3.93 2.67
CA PHE A 165 18.79 -4.09 1.40
C PHE A 165 20.25 -3.71 1.53
N GLN A 166 20.59 -2.63 2.24
CA GLN A 166 21.98 -2.23 2.50
C GLN A 166 22.72 -3.30 3.32
N ASP A 167 22.06 -3.88 4.30
CA ASP A 167 22.66 -4.94 5.13
C ASP A 167 22.82 -6.26 4.34
N LEU A 168 21.87 -6.59 3.46
CA LEU A 168 21.99 -7.73 2.57
C LEU A 168 23.16 -7.55 1.59
N ALA A 169 23.21 -6.42 0.90
CA ALA A 169 24.29 -6.13 -0.06
C ALA A 169 25.68 -6.11 0.58
N ALA A 170 25.77 -5.75 1.86
CA ALA A 170 27.00 -5.74 2.64
C ALA A 170 27.32 -7.09 3.30
N GLY A 171 26.47 -8.12 3.10
CA GLY A 171 26.67 -9.45 3.69
C GLY A 171 26.49 -9.51 5.22
N ARG A 172 25.78 -8.54 5.81
CA ARG A 172 25.50 -8.50 7.26
C ARG A 172 24.28 -9.31 7.67
N ILE A 173 23.45 -9.69 6.71
CA ILE A 173 22.34 -10.64 6.83
C ILE A 173 22.33 -11.57 5.62
N ASP A 174 21.68 -12.73 5.75
CA ASP A 174 21.63 -13.74 4.69
C ASP A 174 20.49 -13.52 3.70
N TYR A 175 19.34 -13.07 4.17
CA TYR A 175 18.13 -12.90 3.36
C TYR A 175 17.39 -11.60 3.71
N VAL A 176 16.62 -11.07 2.74
CA VAL A 176 15.54 -10.11 3.00
C VAL A 176 14.22 -10.76 2.61
N PHE A 177 13.22 -10.59 3.48
CA PHE A 177 11.88 -11.12 3.28
C PHE A 177 10.89 -9.96 3.08
N GLY A 178 10.19 -9.93 1.95
CA GLY A 178 9.32 -8.84 1.57
C GLY A 178 8.33 -9.20 0.46
N ASP A 179 7.64 -8.20 -0.07
CA ASP A 179 6.78 -8.34 -1.25
C ASP A 179 7.62 -8.62 -2.50
N SER A 180 7.16 -9.56 -3.34
CA SER A 180 7.91 -10.04 -4.50
C SER A 180 8.26 -8.95 -5.50
N LEU A 181 7.36 -7.98 -5.75
CA LEU A 181 7.59 -6.93 -6.74
C LEU A 181 8.46 -5.81 -6.21
N ALA A 182 8.35 -5.47 -4.93
CA ALA A 182 9.25 -4.53 -4.29
C ALA A 182 10.69 -5.09 -4.22
N LEU A 183 10.84 -6.37 -3.88
CA LEU A 183 12.13 -7.04 -3.89
C LEU A 183 12.72 -7.18 -5.30
N ASP A 184 11.89 -7.45 -6.32
CA ASP A 184 12.31 -7.51 -7.73
C ASP A 184 12.82 -6.14 -8.22
N ALA A 185 12.24 -5.03 -7.76
CA ALA A 185 12.75 -3.69 -8.04
C ALA A 185 14.17 -3.49 -7.48
N PHE A 186 14.42 -3.94 -6.24
CA PHE A 186 15.78 -3.93 -5.68
C PHE A 186 16.74 -4.82 -6.49
N LEU A 187 16.35 -6.05 -6.84
CA LEU A 187 17.20 -6.96 -7.62
C LEU A 187 17.60 -6.39 -9.00
N LYS A 188 16.83 -5.44 -9.54
CA LYS A 188 17.12 -4.73 -10.79
C LYS A 188 17.96 -3.47 -10.60
N SER A 189 18.10 -2.99 -9.38
CA SER A 189 18.93 -1.83 -9.04
C SER A 189 20.43 -2.13 -9.18
N ASP A 190 21.25 -1.10 -9.21
CA ASP A 190 22.71 -1.26 -9.30
C ASP A 190 23.27 -2.05 -8.10
N SER A 191 22.77 -1.84 -6.90
CA SER A 191 23.19 -2.58 -5.70
C SER A 191 22.71 -4.02 -5.69
N GLY A 192 21.43 -4.27 -6.07
CA GLY A 192 20.82 -5.58 -6.00
C GLY A 192 21.25 -6.54 -7.11
N LYS A 193 21.41 -6.02 -8.34
CA LYS A 193 21.77 -6.85 -9.51
C LYS A 193 23.12 -7.55 -9.40
N ASP A 194 24.05 -6.99 -8.62
CA ASP A 194 25.40 -7.54 -8.49
C ASP A 194 25.51 -8.56 -7.35
N CYS A 195 24.80 -8.32 -6.22
CA CYS A 195 24.88 -9.18 -5.03
C CYS A 195 23.91 -10.34 -5.05
N CYS A 196 22.69 -10.13 -5.55
CA CYS A 196 21.55 -10.82 -5.00
C CYS A 196 20.64 -11.42 -6.08
N ALA A 197 19.85 -12.41 -5.68
CA ALA A 197 18.86 -13.07 -6.52
C ALA A 197 17.62 -13.46 -5.71
N LYS A 198 16.52 -13.75 -6.41
CA LYS A 198 15.33 -14.34 -5.82
C LYS A 198 15.64 -15.75 -5.31
N MET A 199 15.35 -16.02 -4.04
CA MET A 199 15.49 -17.34 -3.45
C MET A 199 14.22 -18.18 -3.66
N GLY A 200 13.06 -17.60 -3.49
CA GLY A 200 11.78 -18.26 -3.74
C GLY A 200 10.62 -17.51 -3.07
N ASP A 201 9.41 -17.85 -3.51
CA ASP A 201 8.19 -17.42 -2.84
C ASP A 201 7.89 -18.36 -1.69
N VAL A 202 7.44 -17.81 -0.55
CA VAL A 202 6.99 -18.64 0.56
C VAL A 202 5.63 -19.27 0.25
N ALA A 203 5.27 -20.33 0.95
CA ALA A 203 3.94 -20.93 0.84
C ALA A 203 2.85 -19.93 1.24
N ASP A 204 1.76 -19.89 0.45
CA ASP A 204 0.63 -19.01 0.75
C ASP A 204 -0.04 -19.43 2.07
N ASP A 205 -0.30 -18.45 2.91
CA ASP A 205 -1.08 -18.57 4.13
C ASP A 205 -2.00 -17.34 4.26
N LYS A 206 -3.22 -17.48 3.81
CA LYS A 206 -4.19 -16.37 3.80
C LYS A 206 -4.51 -15.81 5.18
N GLU A 207 -4.35 -16.60 6.24
CA GLU A 207 -4.55 -16.11 7.60
C GLU A 207 -3.47 -15.08 7.98
N VAL A 208 -2.22 -15.33 7.59
CA VAL A 208 -1.06 -14.49 7.91
C VAL A 208 -0.79 -13.45 6.84
N LEU A 209 -0.73 -13.88 5.57
CA LEU A 209 -0.37 -13.01 4.45
C LEU A 209 -1.56 -12.17 3.94
N GLY A 210 -2.78 -12.56 4.33
CA GLY A 210 -4.00 -11.82 3.98
C GLY A 210 -4.59 -12.20 2.64
N ALA A 211 -5.69 -11.52 2.28
CA ALA A 211 -6.46 -11.76 1.06
C ALA A 211 -6.02 -10.89 -0.13
N GLY A 212 -4.97 -10.10 0.04
CA GLY A 212 -4.47 -9.12 -0.92
C GLY A 212 -4.46 -7.71 -0.33
N VAL A 213 -3.93 -6.78 -1.11
CA VAL A 213 -3.77 -5.37 -0.73
C VAL A 213 -5.09 -4.62 -0.92
N SER A 214 -5.43 -3.82 0.09
CA SER A 214 -6.69 -3.08 0.18
C SER A 214 -6.47 -1.72 0.83
N GLY A 215 -7.36 -0.76 0.56
CA GLY A 215 -7.37 0.51 1.26
C GLY A 215 -7.84 0.32 2.71
N GLY A 216 -7.05 0.77 3.69
CA GLY A 216 -7.41 0.69 5.11
C GLY A 216 -8.24 1.89 5.56
N LEU A 217 -9.31 1.66 6.33
CA LEU A 217 -10.23 2.69 6.83
C LEU A 217 -10.54 2.49 8.32
N ARG A 218 -11.03 3.54 8.99
CA ARG A 218 -11.66 3.35 10.30
C ARG A 218 -12.97 2.54 10.13
N LYS A 219 -13.32 1.77 11.12
CA LYS A 219 -14.54 0.91 11.08
C LYS A 219 -15.85 1.69 10.92
N GLU A 220 -15.85 2.92 11.42
CA GLU A 220 -17.02 3.82 11.31
C GLU A 220 -17.15 4.49 9.93
N ASP A 221 -16.12 4.50 9.09
CA ASP A 221 -16.10 5.19 7.80
C ASP A 221 -16.81 4.39 6.67
N THR A 222 -17.97 3.83 6.98
CA THR A 222 -18.70 2.91 6.09
C THR A 222 -19.13 3.55 4.77
N GLU A 223 -19.48 4.83 4.76
CA GLU A 223 -19.86 5.57 3.54
C GLU A 223 -18.63 5.77 2.62
N LEU A 224 -17.48 6.13 3.19
CA LEU A 224 -16.24 6.29 2.42
C LEU A 224 -15.78 4.94 1.86
N LYS A 225 -15.88 3.87 2.64
CA LYS A 225 -15.61 2.50 2.17
C LYS A 225 -16.49 2.13 0.98
N ALA A 226 -17.79 2.41 1.05
CA ALA A 226 -18.71 2.12 -0.06
C ALA A 226 -18.36 2.91 -1.33
N LYS A 227 -18.01 4.20 -1.19
CA LYS A 227 -17.55 5.04 -2.31
C LYS A 227 -16.27 4.51 -2.94
N LEU A 228 -15.28 4.14 -2.12
CA LEU A 228 -14.00 3.59 -2.59
C LEU A 228 -14.21 2.26 -3.31
N ASN A 229 -15.00 1.34 -2.78
CA ASN A 229 -15.30 0.07 -3.42
C ASN A 229 -15.99 0.25 -4.76
N ALA A 230 -16.97 1.14 -4.84
CA ALA A 230 -17.63 1.48 -6.10
C ALA A 230 -16.64 2.07 -7.12
N ALA A 231 -15.74 2.95 -6.69
CA ALA A 231 -14.72 3.55 -7.55
C ALA A 231 -13.68 2.52 -8.02
N ILE A 232 -13.16 1.66 -7.14
CA ILE A 232 -12.26 0.55 -7.50
C ILE A 232 -12.92 -0.37 -8.54
N ALA A 233 -14.18 -0.74 -8.32
CA ALA A 233 -14.94 -1.57 -9.26
C ALA A 233 -15.11 -0.86 -10.62
N ALA A 234 -15.41 0.44 -10.63
CA ALA A 234 -15.56 1.23 -11.86
C ALA A 234 -14.25 1.37 -12.63
N VAL A 235 -13.11 1.63 -11.95
CA VAL A 235 -11.77 1.68 -12.56
C VAL A 235 -11.44 0.34 -13.22
N ARG A 236 -11.81 -0.77 -12.60
CA ARG A 236 -11.62 -2.11 -13.19
C ARG A 236 -12.53 -2.35 -14.37
N ALA A 237 -13.83 -2.07 -14.25
CA ALA A 237 -14.82 -2.31 -15.28
C ALA A 237 -14.60 -1.46 -16.55
N SER A 238 -14.04 -0.26 -16.41
CA SER A 238 -13.72 0.63 -17.55
C SER A 238 -12.46 0.22 -18.34
N GLY A 239 -11.68 -0.74 -17.85
CA GLY A 239 -10.37 -1.09 -18.41
C GLY A 239 -9.24 -0.15 -18.00
N LYS A 240 -9.51 0.89 -17.20
CA LYS A 240 -8.49 1.83 -16.71
C LYS A 240 -7.46 1.14 -15.83
N TYR A 241 -7.88 0.16 -15.02
CA TYR A 241 -6.99 -0.68 -14.24
C TYR A 241 -5.94 -1.37 -15.11
N ASP A 242 -6.35 -1.97 -16.22
CA ASP A 242 -5.45 -2.67 -17.13
C ASP A 242 -4.51 -1.69 -17.86
N GLU A 243 -5.01 -0.49 -18.22
CA GLU A 243 -4.19 0.58 -18.80
C GLU A 243 -3.08 1.01 -17.83
N ILE A 244 -3.42 1.26 -16.57
CA ILE A 244 -2.46 1.60 -15.52
C ILE A 244 -1.48 0.46 -15.32
N THR A 245 -1.97 -0.77 -15.16
CA THR A 245 -1.14 -1.95 -14.89
C THR A 245 -0.09 -2.19 -15.97
N LYS A 246 -0.45 -2.04 -17.24
CA LYS A 246 0.48 -2.22 -18.38
C LYS A 246 1.64 -1.23 -18.42
N LYS A 247 1.56 -0.10 -17.73
CA LYS A 247 2.70 0.85 -17.63
C LYS A 247 3.83 0.30 -16.76
N TYR A 248 3.51 -0.56 -15.79
CA TYR A 248 4.44 -1.01 -14.76
C TYR A 248 4.70 -2.51 -14.82
N PHE A 249 3.72 -3.31 -15.29
CA PHE A 249 3.77 -4.76 -15.26
C PHE A 249 3.37 -5.37 -16.61
N SER A 250 4.01 -6.50 -16.96
CA SER A 250 3.66 -7.30 -18.14
C SER A 250 2.59 -8.36 -17.85
N PHE A 251 2.05 -8.42 -16.64
CA PHE A 251 1.07 -9.40 -16.17
C PHE A 251 0.03 -8.73 -15.26
N ASP A 252 -1.09 -9.41 -15.04
CA ASP A 252 -2.14 -8.95 -14.12
C ASP A 252 -1.70 -9.17 -12.66
N ILE A 253 -1.58 -8.09 -11.90
CA ILE A 253 -1.22 -8.12 -10.48
C ILE A 253 -2.42 -8.29 -9.55
N TYR A 254 -3.63 -8.36 -10.07
CA TYR A 254 -4.82 -8.56 -9.24
C TYR A 254 -4.81 -9.92 -8.54
N GLY A 255 -4.16 -10.91 -9.14
CA GLY A 255 -4.09 -12.26 -8.63
C GLY A 255 -5.41 -13.04 -8.75
N ALA A 256 -5.49 -14.20 -8.11
CA ALA A 256 -6.71 -15.03 -8.11
C ALA A 256 -7.92 -14.25 -7.53
N LYS A 257 -9.10 -14.51 -8.14
CA LYS A 257 -10.38 -13.95 -7.70
C LYS A 257 -10.86 -14.57 -6.39
#